data_1877c0a30b78a3d8615d733492f68180
#
_entry.id   1877c0a30b78a3d8615d733492f68180
#
_cell.length_a   1.000
_cell.length_b   1.000
_cell.length_c   1.000
_cell.angle_alpha   90.00
_cell.angle_beta   90.00
_cell.angle_gamma   90.00
#
_symmetry.space_group_name_H-M   'P 1'
#
loop_
_entity.id
_entity.type
_entity.pdbx_description
1 polymer ?
#
loop_
_entity_poly.entity_id
_entity_poly.type
_entity_poly.pdbx_seq_one_letter_code
_entity_poly.pdbx_strand_id
1 'polypeptide(L)'
;MRFSPAIFLLLLLPYKPLYAQKLTQSDYTDYINSYKSIAIREMGLYKIPASITLSQAIIESGCGKSELAINSLNHFGIKCQKEWTGQTYYFDDDKPKECFRKY
;
A
#
# COMPACT_ATOMS: atom_id res chain seq x y z
N MET A 1 12.44 4.69 -3.99
CA MET A 1 11.00 4.85 -4.27
C MET A 1 10.69 6.34 -4.32
N ARG A 2 10.19 6.82 -5.43
CA ARG A 2 9.80 8.22 -5.54
C ARG A 2 8.39 8.37 -5.00
N PHE A 3 8.20 9.24 -4.01
CA PHE A 3 6.87 9.69 -3.64
C PHE A 3 6.29 10.46 -4.81
N SER A 4 5.15 10.01 -5.32
CA SER A 4 4.40 10.76 -6.32
C SER A 4 3.97 12.10 -5.71
N PRO A 5 4.09 13.24 -6.42
CA PRO A 5 3.53 14.52 -5.96
C PRO A 5 2.04 14.43 -5.66
N ALA A 6 1.33 13.49 -6.28
CA ALA A 6 -0.08 13.24 -6.02
C ALA A 6 -0.35 12.71 -4.61
N ILE A 7 0.56 11.90 -4.04
CA ILE A 7 0.44 11.42 -2.65
C ILE A 7 0.60 12.61 -1.68
N PHE A 8 1.51 13.53 -1.97
CA PHE A 8 1.72 14.73 -1.17
C PHE A 8 0.50 15.67 -1.22
N LEU A 9 -0.15 15.78 -2.37
CA LEU A 9 -1.35 16.58 -2.57
C LEU A 9 -2.55 15.97 -1.83
N LEU A 10 -2.66 14.65 -1.77
CA LEU A 10 -3.69 13.92 -1.02
C LEU A 10 -3.61 14.19 0.49
N LEU A 11 -2.41 14.38 1.02
CA LEU A 11 -2.20 14.75 2.43
C LEU A 11 -2.65 16.18 2.74
N LEU A 12 -2.76 17.05 1.73
CA LEU A 12 -3.18 18.45 1.88
C LEU A 12 -4.67 18.67 1.61
N LEU A 13 -5.36 17.69 1.02
CA LEU A 13 -6.80 17.78 0.82
C LEU A 13 -7.52 17.46 2.15
N PRO A 14 -8.64 18.15 2.45
CA PRO A 14 -9.45 17.79 3.60
C PRO A 14 -9.96 16.36 3.38
N TYR A 15 -9.26 15.42 3.97
CA TYR A 15 -9.58 14.01 3.92
C TYR A 15 -10.97 13.81 4.52
N LYS A 16 -11.92 13.33 3.74
CA LYS A 16 -13.20 12.91 4.29
C LYS A 16 -12.96 11.62 5.07
N PRO A 17 -13.09 11.64 6.40
CA PRO A 17 -12.77 10.46 7.23
C PRO A 17 -13.77 9.31 7.10
N LEU A 18 -14.64 9.33 6.08
CA LEU A 18 -15.70 8.35 5.84
C LEU A 18 -15.19 6.92 5.61
N TYR A 19 -13.90 6.74 5.34
CA TYR A 19 -13.32 5.44 5.06
C TYR A 19 -12.12 5.10 5.94
N ALA A 20 -11.75 5.98 6.85
CA ALA A 20 -10.70 5.68 7.81
C ALA A 20 -11.26 4.69 8.84
N GLN A 21 -11.14 3.39 8.57
CA GLN A 21 -11.22 2.42 9.65
C GLN A 21 -10.26 2.86 10.73
N LYS A 22 -10.78 3.11 11.92
CA LYS A 22 -9.95 3.43 13.06
C LYS A 22 -9.07 2.20 13.39
N LEU A 23 -7.81 2.27 12.97
CA LEU A 23 -6.85 1.21 13.26
C LEU A 23 -6.51 1.22 14.75
N THR A 24 -6.48 0.04 15.34
CA THR A 24 -6.09 -0.17 16.73
C THR A 24 -4.61 -0.46 16.85
N GLN A 25 -4.06 -0.38 18.04
CA GLN A 25 -2.67 -0.76 18.32
C GLN A 25 -2.41 -2.21 17.90
N SER A 26 -3.37 -3.11 18.11
CA SER A 26 -3.21 -4.51 17.69
C SER A 26 -3.18 -4.68 16.17
N ASP A 27 -3.90 -3.85 15.41
CA ASP A 27 -3.84 -3.89 13.95
C ASP A 27 -2.43 -3.60 13.45
N TYR A 28 -1.78 -2.59 14.01
CA TYR A 28 -0.39 -2.27 13.67
C TYR A 28 0.57 -3.40 14.07
N THR A 29 0.43 -3.90 15.29
CA THR A 29 1.30 -4.96 15.80
C THR A 29 1.17 -6.24 14.98
N ASP A 30 -0.04 -6.65 14.67
CA ASP A 30 -0.30 -7.84 13.86
C ASP A 30 0.25 -7.69 12.45
N TYR A 31 0.07 -6.52 11.84
CA TYR A 31 0.62 -6.25 10.51
C TYR A 31 2.15 -6.30 10.51
N ILE A 32 2.79 -5.64 11.46
CA ILE A 32 4.25 -5.64 11.59
C ILE A 32 4.77 -7.07 11.78
N ASN A 33 4.16 -7.83 12.67
CA ASN A 33 4.57 -9.22 12.93
C ASN A 33 4.41 -10.11 11.70
N SER A 34 3.39 -9.88 10.89
CA SER A 34 3.14 -10.65 9.67
C SER A 34 4.16 -10.35 8.56
N TYR A 35 4.64 -9.12 8.44
CA TYR A 35 5.40 -8.67 7.28
C TYR A 35 6.84 -8.23 7.56
N LYS A 36 7.26 -8.16 8.84
CA LYS A 36 8.60 -7.68 9.20
C LYS A 36 9.74 -8.50 8.57
N SER A 37 9.58 -9.82 8.47
CA SER A 37 10.63 -10.66 7.88
C SER A 37 10.83 -10.36 6.40
N ILE A 38 9.77 -10.08 5.67
CA ILE A 38 9.85 -9.66 4.26
C ILE A 38 10.55 -8.30 4.16
N ALA A 39 10.15 -7.34 4.99
CA ALA A 39 10.74 -6.01 4.99
C ALA A 39 12.24 -6.03 5.34
N ILE A 40 12.65 -6.87 6.28
CA ILE A 40 14.05 -7.04 6.65
C ILE A 40 14.85 -7.67 5.50
N ARG A 41 14.30 -8.67 4.82
CA ARG A 41 14.92 -9.26 3.63
C ARG A 41 15.11 -8.21 2.53
N GLU A 42 14.07 -7.44 2.24
CA GLU A 42 14.11 -6.37 1.24
C GLU A 42 15.15 -5.29 1.62
N MET A 43 15.29 -4.99 2.90
CA MET A 43 16.34 -4.08 3.40
C MET A 43 17.73 -4.59 3.05
N GLY A 44 17.97 -5.87 3.16
CA GLY A 44 19.25 -6.49 2.76
C GLY A 44 19.51 -6.36 1.26
N LEU A 45 18.48 -6.49 0.44
CA LEU A 45 18.58 -6.46 -1.02
C LEU A 45 18.68 -5.04 -1.60
N TYR A 46 17.83 -4.13 -1.14
CA TYR A 46 17.63 -2.81 -1.75
C TYR A 46 18.14 -1.65 -0.90
N LYS A 47 18.68 -1.93 0.29
CA LYS A 47 19.24 -0.92 1.21
C LYS A 47 18.23 0.14 1.66
N ILE A 48 16.96 -0.21 1.68
CA ILE A 48 15.88 0.63 2.24
C ILE A 48 15.60 0.12 3.65
N PRO A 49 15.59 0.98 4.67
CA PRO A 49 15.28 0.54 6.04
C PRO A 49 13.92 -0.16 6.13
N ALA A 50 13.86 -1.28 6.83
CA ALA A 50 12.64 -2.08 6.97
C ALA A 50 11.49 -1.27 7.57
N SER A 51 11.78 -0.35 8.48
CA SER A 51 10.80 0.55 9.08
C SER A 51 10.12 1.45 8.04
N ILE A 52 10.86 1.90 7.02
CA ILE A 52 10.31 2.73 5.95
C ILE A 52 9.36 1.89 5.08
N THR A 53 9.78 0.69 4.68
CA THR A 53 8.94 -0.22 3.89
C THR A 53 7.66 -0.57 4.63
N LEU A 54 7.73 -0.92 5.91
CA LEU A 54 6.57 -1.24 6.73
C LEU A 54 5.64 -0.04 6.91
N SER A 55 6.20 1.13 7.19
CA SER A 55 5.40 2.35 7.38
C SER A 55 4.62 2.70 6.12
N GLN A 56 5.25 2.61 4.96
CA GLN A 56 4.57 2.84 3.68
C GLN A 56 3.47 1.82 3.42
N ALA A 57 3.75 0.54 3.65
CA ALA A 57 2.77 -0.52 3.48
C ALA A 57 1.55 -0.33 4.39
N ILE A 58 1.78 0.07 5.65
CA ILE A 58 0.72 0.37 6.61
C ILE A 58 -0.16 1.52 6.10
N ILE A 59 0.44 2.62 5.69
CA ILE A 59 -0.28 3.81 5.21
C ILE A 59 -1.04 3.51 3.92
N GLU A 60 -0.40 2.89 2.95
CA GLU A 60 -0.99 2.63 1.63
C GLU A 60 -2.10 1.58 1.67
N SER A 61 -2.04 0.63 2.59
CA SER A 61 -2.97 -0.49 2.65
C SER A 61 -3.93 -0.46 3.85
N GLY A 62 -3.79 0.51 4.75
CA GLY A 62 -4.52 0.50 6.01
C GLY A 62 -4.29 -0.79 6.79
N CYS A 63 -3.04 -1.17 7.02
CA CYS A 63 -2.66 -2.46 7.61
C CYS A 63 -3.20 -3.67 6.83
N GLY A 64 -3.25 -3.59 5.51
CA GLY A 64 -3.76 -4.66 4.66
C GLY A 64 -5.29 -4.78 4.64
N LYS A 65 -6.01 -3.82 5.21
CA LYS A 65 -7.48 -3.88 5.32
C LYS A 65 -8.21 -3.13 4.22
N SER A 66 -7.51 -2.39 3.37
CA SER A 66 -8.15 -1.70 2.25
C SER A 66 -8.73 -2.70 1.24
N GLU A 67 -9.76 -2.29 0.51
CA GLU A 67 -10.37 -3.11 -0.53
C GLU A 67 -9.34 -3.59 -1.54
N LEU A 68 -8.46 -2.69 -1.98
CA LEU A 68 -7.39 -3.03 -2.93
C LEU A 68 -6.44 -4.07 -2.34
N ALA A 69 -6.00 -3.91 -1.09
CA ALA A 69 -5.07 -4.85 -0.45
C ALA A 69 -5.71 -6.24 -0.27
N ILE A 70 -6.98 -6.30 0.15
CA ILE A 70 -7.69 -7.56 0.35
C ILE A 70 -7.89 -8.31 -0.98
N ASN A 71 -8.34 -7.62 -2.02
CA ASN A 71 -8.72 -8.25 -3.28
C ASN A 71 -7.55 -8.51 -4.23
N SER A 72 -6.48 -7.73 -4.12
CA SER A 72 -5.32 -7.86 -5.03
C SER A 72 -4.02 -8.27 -4.35
N LEU A 73 -3.96 -8.29 -3.04
CA LEU A 73 -2.74 -8.48 -2.23
C LEU A 73 -1.66 -7.41 -2.53
N ASN A 74 -2.07 -6.32 -3.10
CA ASN A 74 -1.20 -5.22 -3.54
C ASN A 74 -1.20 -4.10 -2.49
N HIS A 75 -0.36 -4.24 -1.49
CA HIS A 75 -0.34 -3.34 -0.33
C HIS A 75 0.23 -1.95 -0.64
N PHE A 76 0.99 -1.79 -1.71
CA PHE A 76 1.60 -0.52 -2.11
C PHE A 76 0.84 0.21 -3.21
N GLY A 77 -0.26 -0.35 -3.70
CA GLY A 77 -1.03 0.27 -4.76
C GLY A 77 -0.26 0.38 -6.07
N ILE A 78 0.49 -0.65 -6.44
CA ILE A 78 1.31 -0.63 -7.65
C ILE A 78 0.42 -0.79 -8.88
N LYS A 79 0.45 0.20 -9.77
CA LYS A 79 -0.32 0.17 -11.01
C LYS A 79 0.31 -0.77 -12.02
N CYS A 80 -0.51 -1.26 -12.97
CA CYS A 80 -0.09 -2.28 -13.94
C CYS A 80 1.13 -1.88 -14.75
N GLN A 81 1.13 -0.69 -15.33
CA GLN A 81 2.12 -0.25 -16.31
C GLN A 81 2.27 -1.21 -17.50
N LYS A 82 3.05 -0.83 -18.50
CA LYS A 82 3.10 -1.56 -19.78
C LYS A 82 3.75 -2.94 -19.67
N GLU A 83 4.72 -3.09 -18.79
CA GLU A 83 5.52 -4.31 -18.64
C GLU A 83 4.87 -5.38 -17.76
N TRP A 84 3.74 -5.08 -17.12
CA TRP A 84 3.09 -6.05 -16.24
C TRP A 84 2.35 -7.14 -17.04
N THR A 85 2.70 -8.39 -16.82
CA THR A 85 2.11 -9.56 -17.48
C THR A 85 1.33 -10.46 -16.52
N GLY A 86 1.29 -10.12 -15.23
CA GLY A 86 0.57 -10.87 -14.21
C GLY A 86 -0.93 -10.57 -14.17
N GLN A 87 -1.59 -11.06 -13.14
CA GLN A 87 -3.01 -10.79 -12.91
C GLN A 87 -3.26 -9.33 -12.60
N THR A 88 -4.46 -8.86 -12.91
CA THR A 88 -4.85 -7.47 -12.74
C THR A 88 -6.10 -7.34 -11.89
N TYR A 89 -6.21 -6.20 -11.22
CA TYR A 89 -7.40 -5.79 -10.47
C TYR A 89 -7.75 -4.36 -10.84
N TYR A 90 -9.00 -4.11 -11.19
CA TYR A 90 -9.47 -2.77 -11.55
C TYR A 90 -10.16 -2.15 -10.37
N PHE A 91 -9.77 -0.93 -10.06
CA PHE A 91 -10.24 -0.22 -8.89
C PHE A 91 -10.33 1.29 -9.20
N ASP A 92 -11.38 1.92 -8.69
CA ASP A 92 -11.56 3.36 -8.80
C ASP A 92 -10.67 4.05 -7.74
N ASP A 93 -9.66 4.77 -8.22
CA ASP A 93 -8.74 5.52 -7.38
C ASP A 93 -8.75 6.99 -7.82
N ASP A 94 -7.66 7.54 -8.30
CA ASP A 94 -7.62 8.91 -8.87
C ASP A 94 -8.53 9.03 -10.10
N LYS A 95 -8.66 7.95 -10.85
CA LYS A 95 -9.52 7.81 -12.01
C LYS A 95 -10.37 6.54 -11.90
N PRO A 96 -11.52 6.50 -12.59
CA PRO A 96 -12.31 5.27 -12.66
C PRO A 96 -11.55 4.14 -13.33
N LYS A 97 -11.70 2.92 -12.81
CA LYS A 97 -11.19 1.67 -13.39
C LYS A 97 -9.70 1.68 -13.70
N GLU A 98 -8.91 2.17 -12.77
CA GLU A 98 -7.46 2.07 -12.90
C GLU A 98 -6.99 0.63 -12.70
N CYS A 99 -5.96 0.25 -13.47
CA CYS A 99 -5.38 -1.09 -13.41
C CYS A 99 -4.32 -1.19 -12.32
N PHE A 100 -4.53 -2.11 -11.40
CA PHE A 100 -3.56 -2.44 -10.36
C PHE A 100 -3.07 -3.88 -10.51
N ARG A 101 -1.82 -4.11 -10.16
CA ARG A 101 -1.23 -5.45 -10.14
C ARG A 101 -1.92 -6.29 -9.07
N LYS A 102 -2.19 -7.55 -9.39
CA LYS A 102 -2.72 -8.53 -8.46
C LYS A 102 -1.67 -9.61 -8.22
N TYR A 103 -1.37 -9.86 -6.96
CA TYR A 103 -0.36 -10.83 -6.53
C TYR A 103 -0.96 -12.09 -5.96
#